data_6bfb5f72da2cb78ab1eccd242a2f7cc5
#
_entry.id   6bfb5f72da2cb78ab1eccd242a2f7cc5
#
_cell.length_a   1.000
_cell.length_b   1.000
_cell.length_c   1.000
_cell.angle_alpha   90.00
_cell.angle_beta   90.00
_cell.angle_gamma   90.00
#
_symmetry.space_group_name_H-M   'P 1'
#
loop_
_entity.id
_entity.type
_entity.pdbx_description
1 polymer ?
#
loop_
_entity_poly.entity_id
_entity_poly.type
_entity_poly.pdbx_seq_one_letter_code
_entity_poly.pdbx_strand_id
1 'polypeptide(L)'
;MDSRNANFIAIISRETGEIVWRVGPDYSPGNPEDKLGQMIGMHHAHMIPKGLPGEGNILVLDNGGIAGYGDNKIRTYSRVLEFNPVTMEIVWEYSDRIGLDLPFSGENQRFFTPFIGSAQRLPNGNTLITEGATGAIIEVTKDKDTPQAYALALRDIAPYGRKPRIFRER
;
A
#
# COMPACT_ATOMS: atom_id res chain seq x y z
N MET A 1 10.99 6.95 5.99
CA MET A 1 11.08 5.50 6.28
C MET A 1 9.74 4.97 6.75
N ASP A 2 9.47 3.70 6.54
CA ASP A 2 8.37 2.99 7.20
C ASP A 2 8.91 1.86 8.09
N SER A 3 8.15 1.50 9.10
CA SER A 3 8.44 0.39 9.99
C SER A 3 7.26 -0.57 10.02
N ARG A 4 7.39 -1.68 9.29
CA ARG A 4 6.35 -2.69 9.14
C ARG A 4 5.80 -3.18 10.48
N ASN A 5 6.69 -3.58 11.39
CA ASN A 5 6.28 -4.20 12.64
C ASN A 5 5.81 -3.19 13.69
N ALA A 6 6.24 -1.94 13.58
CA ALA A 6 5.85 -0.88 14.50
C ALA A 6 4.67 -0.04 13.96
N ASN A 7 4.19 -0.31 12.75
CA ASN A 7 3.04 0.35 12.13
C ASN A 7 3.13 1.88 12.11
N PHE A 8 4.31 2.44 11.81
CA PHE A 8 4.49 3.88 11.67
C PHE A 8 5.30 4.25 10.43
N ILE A 9 5.12 5.48 9.98
CA ILE A 9 5.92 6.14 8.95
C ILE A 9 6.60 7.35 9.61
N ALA A 10 7.87 7.60 9.27
CA ALA A 10 8.59 8.75 9.77
C ALA A 10 9.45 9.43 8.70
N ILE A 11 9.59 10.75 8.85
CA ILE A 11 10.60 11.55 8.14
C ILE A 11 11.72 11.80 9.12
N ILE A 12 12.94 11.45 8.72
CA ILE A 12 14.16 11.63 9.50
C ILE A 12 14.99 12.72 8.85
N SER A 13 15.40 13.72 9.62
CA SER A 13 16.33 14.72 9.16
C SER A 13 17.68 14.09 8.82
N ARG A 14 18.18 14.36 7.64
CA ARG A 14 19.52 13.86 7.23
C ARG A 14 20.66 14.59 7.93
N GLU A 15 20.41 15.78 8.46
CA GLU A 15 21.40 16.60 9.16
C GLU A 15 21.55 16.19 10.61
N THR A 16 20.41 15.95 11.30
CA THR A 16 20.41 15.70 12.75
C THR A 16 20.20 14.22 13.10
N GLY A 17 19.65 13.42 12.19
CA GLY A 17 19.23 12.04 12.48
C GLY A 17 17.93 11.95 13.29
N GLU A 18 17.29 13.06 13.59
CA GLU A 18 16.07 13.10 14.40
C GLU A 18 14.82 12.86 13.57
N ILE A 19 13.79 12.29 14.19
CA ILE A 19 12.47 12.20 13.59
C ILE A 19 11.81 13.57 13.64
N VAL A 20 11.60 14.19 12.48
CA VAL A 20 10.97 15.52 12.34
C VAL A 20 9.48 15.45 12.03
N TRP A 21 8.98 14.30 11.63
CA TRP A 21 7.57 14.03 11.39
C TRP A 21 7.28 12.54 11.52
N ARG A 22 6.11 12.18 12.04
CA ARG A 22 5.68 10.78 12.19
C ARG A 22 4.17 10.67 12.12
N VAL A 23 3.69 9.54 11.58
CA VAL A 23 2.31 9.07 11.65
C VAL A 23 2.28 7.63 12.14
N GLY A 24 1.37 7.31 13.05
CA GLY A 24 1.30 6.04 13.77
C GLY A 24 2.31 5.93 14.93
N PRO A 25 2.28 4.85 15.71
CA PRO A 25 1.45 3.64 15.52
C PRO A 25 0.02 3.75 16.08
N ASP A 26 -0.36 4.84 16.71
CA ASP A 26 -1.66 5.02 17.34
C ASP A 26 -2.64 5.74 16.41
N TYR A 27 -3.54 4.96 15.81
CA TYR A 27 -4.60 5.44 14.91
C TYR A 27 -5.97 5.47 15.60
N SER A 28 -5.99 5.56 16.94
CA SER A 28 -7.22 5.58 17.71
C SER A 28 -8.06 6.83 17.43
N PRO A 29 -9.38 6.74 17.59
CA PRO A 29 -10.28 7.89 17.47
C PRO A 29 -9.83 9.08 18.31
N GLY A 30 -9.82 10.25 17.70
CA GLY A 30 -9.38 11.52 18.33
C GLY A 30 -7.93 11.91 18.06
N ASN A 31 -7.10 11.01 17.54
CA ASN A 31 -5.79 11.37 17.01
C ASN A 31 -5.91 11.90 15.58
N PRO A 32 -5.01 12.81 15.12
CA PRO A 32 -5.02 13.29 13.74
C PRO A 32 -4.97 12.18 12.70
N GLU A 33 -4.28 11.10 13.03
CA GLU A 33 -4.08 9.91 12.19
C GLU A 33 -5.32 9.02 12.06
N ASP A 34 -6.33 9.20 12.91
CA ASP A 34 -7.62 8.47 12.85
C ASP A 34 -8.25 8.52 11.45
N LYS A 35 -8.14 9.68 10.78
CA LYS A 35 -8.63 9.85 9.40
C LYS A 35 -8.05 8.85 8.40
N LEU A 36 -6.85 8.35 8.63
CA LEU A 36 -6.19 7.37 7.76
C LEU A 36 -6.69 5.94 8.02
N GLY A 37 -7.35 5.72 9.16
CA GLY A 37 -7.62 4.39 9.66
C GLY A 37 -6.34 3.60 9.98
N GLN A 38 -6.48 2.50 10.69
CA GLN A 38 -5.32 1.70 11.11
C GLN A 38 -4.50 1.22 9.91
N MET A 39 -3.27 1.67 9.79
CA MET A 39 -2.29 1.09 8.87
C MET A 39 -1.65 -0.15 9.50
N ILE A 40 -1.44 -1.20 8.70
CA ILE A 40 -0.94 -2.50 9.16
C ILE A 40 0.15 -2.99 8.21
N GLY A 41 1.37 -3.09 8.70
CA GLY A 41 2.46 -3.73 7.99
C GLY A 41 2.88 -3.05 6.69
N MET A 42 2.82 -1.72 6.64
CA MET A 42 3.08 -0.92 5.44
C MET A 42 4.48 -1.10 4.87
N HIS A 43 4.59 -0.85 3.56
CA HIS A 43 5.84 -0.84 2.81
C HIS A 43 5.88 0.32 1.81
N HIS A 44 7.11 0.74 1.50
CA HIS A 44 7.41 1.72 0.47
C HIS A 44 6.71 3.07 0.67
N ALA A 45 6.60 3.53 1.91
CA ALA A 45 6.13 4.87 2.18
C ALA A 45 7.13 5.91 1.68
N HIS A 46 6.67 6.82 0.84
CA HIS A 46 7.49 7.92 0.31
C HIS A 46 6.65 9.13 -0.02
N MET A 47 7.29 10.28 -0.01
CA MET A 47 6.69 11.50 -0.53
C MET A 47 6.69 11.44 -2.06
N ILE A 48 5.55 11.70 -2.68
CA ILE A 48 5.45 11.78 -4.13
C ILE A 48 6.40 12.88 -4.63
N PRO A 49 7.32 12.54 -5.55
CA PRO A 49 8.34 13.47 -6.01
C PRO A 49 7.77 14.70 -6.71
N LYS A 50 8.57 15.77 -6.68
CA LYS A 50 8.27 17.01 -7.41
C LYS A 50 8.03 16.74 -8.89
N GLY A 51 6.99 17.36 -9.44
CA GLY A 51 6.60 17.26 -10.85
C GLY A 51 5.68 16.08 -11.16
N LEU A 52 5.38 15.21 -10.20
CA LEU A 52 4.40 14.15 -10.37
C LEU A 52 3.03 14.56 -9.79
N PRO A 53 1.93 14.05 -10.35
CA PRO A 53 0.60 14.26 -9.78
C PRO A 53 0.53 13.78 -8.33
N GLY A 54 0.07 14.68 -7.43
CA GLY A 54 0.08 14.43 -5.99
C GLY A 54 1.38 14.81 -5.28
N GLU A 55 2.28 15.56 -5.94
CA GLU A 55 3.52 16.07 -5.36
C GLU A 55 3.34 16.54 -3.92
N GLY A 56 4.23 16.05 -3.03
CA GLY A 56 4.23 16.41 -1.60
C GLY A 56 3.30 15.57 -0.72
N ASN A 57 2.37 14.81 -1.29
CA ASN A 57 1.61 13.82 -0.53
C ASN A 57 2.46 12.59 -0.23
N ILE A 58 2.09 11.83 0.79
CA ILE A 58 2.67 10.52 1.07
C ILE A 58 1.89 9.46 0.31
N LEU A 59 2.62 8.61 -0.43
CA LEU A 59 2.09 7.40 -1.05
C LEU A 59 2.64 6.18 -0.31
N VAL A 60 1.78 5.21 0.03
CA VAL A 60 2.17 4.03 0.80
C VAL A 60 1.34 2.81 0.41
N LEU A 61 1.99 1.65 0.34
CA LEU A 61 1.32 0.36 0.30
C LEU A 61 1.06 -0.10 1.74
N ASP A 62 -0.19 -0.09 2.14
CA ASP A 62 -0.66 -0.57 3.44
C ASP A 62 -1.11 -2.02 3.29
N ASN A 63 -0.22 -2.94 3.60
CA ASN A 63 -0.34 -4.36 3.26
C ASN A 63 -1.52 -5.05 3.93
N GLY A 64 -1.89 -4.64 5.14
CA GLY A 64 -2.78 -5.48 5.94
C GLY A 64 -2.06 -6.72 6.47
N GLY A 65 -2.75 -7.85 6.48
CA GLY A 65 -2.21 -9.06 7.09
C GLY A 65 -2.13 -8.94 8.60
N ILE A 66 -1.07 -9.49 9.18
CA ILE A 66 -0.77 -9.44 10.62
C ILE A 66 0.54 -8.69 10.79
N ALA A 67 0.52 -7.56 11.46
CA ALA A 67 1.72 -6.81 11.83
C ALA A 67 1.46 -5.95 13.06
N GLY A 68 2.54 -5.64 13.78
CA GLY A 68 2.52 -4.80 14.96
C GLY A 68 2.97 -5.51 16.22
N TYR A 69 3.29 -4.70 17.23
CA TYR A 69 3.57 -5.13 18.60
C TYR A 69 2.29 -4.94 19.43
N GLY A 70 2.05 -5.84 20.37
CA GLY A 70 0.88 -5.76 21.24
C GLY A 70 -0.38 -6.36 20.61
N ASP A 71 -1.48 -5.65 20.69
CA ASP A 71 -2.76 -6.09 20.10
C ASP A 71 -2.61 -6.26 18.59
N ASN A 72 -2.52 -7.50 18.15
CA ASN A 72 -2.37 -7.82 16.73
C ASN A 72 -3.57 -7.31 15.96
N LYS A 73 -3.38 -6.23 15.24
CA LYS A 73 -4.37 -5.78 14.26
C LYS A 73 -4.29 -6.69 13.05
N ILE A 74 -5.45 -7.09 12.57
CA ILE A 74 -5.58 -7.98 11.41
C ILE A 74 -6.47 -7.29 10.39
N ARG A 75 -5.99 -7.24 9.15
CA ARG A 75 -6.80 -6.85 8.01
C ARG A 75 -6.49 -7.78 6.85
N THR A 76 -7.54 -8.33 6.23
CA THR A 76 -7.44 -9.38 5.22
C THR A 76 -7.36 -8.86 3.78
N TYR A 77 -7.12 -7.57 3.59
CA TYR A 77 -6.92 -6.93 2.29
C TYR A 77 -5.80 -5.89 2.38
N SER A 78 -5.19 -5.60 1.24
CA SER A 78 -4.25 -4.50 1.08
C SER A 78 -4.94 -3.26 0.54
N ARG A 79 -4.34 -2.11 0.79
CA ARG A 79 -4.75 -0.86 0.16
C ARG A 79 -3.51 -0.02 -0.16
N VAL A 80 -3.63 0.84 -1.16
CA VAL A 80 -2.65 1.89 -1.43
C VAL A 80 -3.29 3.20 -1.04
N LEU A 81 -2.61 3.96 -0.20
CA LEU A 81 -3.05 5.28 0.27
C LEU A 81 -2.16 6.36 -0.29
N GLU A 82 -2.78 7.41 -0.80
CA GLU A 82 -2.19 8.73 -0.95
C GLU A 82 -2.86 9.66 0.06
N PHE A 83 -2.08 10.30 0.91
CA PHE A 83 -2.62 11.23 1.89
C PHE A 83 -1.76 12.48 2.05
N ASN A 84 -2.38 13.57 2.45
CA ASN A 84 -1.69 14.81 2.77
C ASN A 84 -1.01 14.69 4.15
N PRO A 85 0.32 14.85 4.26
CA PRO A 85 1.05 14.67 5.52
C PRO A 85 0.79 15.76 6.57
N VAL A 86 0.14 16.85 6.18
CA VAL A 86 -0.19 17.95 7.10
C VAL A 86 -1.60 17.82 7.66
N THR A 87 -2.58 17.53 6.79
CA THR A 87 -4.00 17.43 7.18
C THR A 87 -4.44 16.04 7.57
N MET A 88 -3.62 15.02 7.27
CA MET A 88 -3.93 13.58 7.41
C MET A 88 -5.16 13.16 6.61
N GLU A 89 -5.53 13.91 5.57
CA GLU A 89 -6.66 13.57 4.72
C GLU A 89 -6.22 12.63 3.61
N ILE A 90 -7.00 11.56 3.40
CA ILE A 90 -6.83 10.66 2.27
C ILE A 90 -7.24 11.39 0.99
N VAL A 91 -6.29 11.54 0.08
CA VAL A 91 -6.48 12.15 -1.24
C VAL A 91 -6.93 11.11 -2.26
N TRP A 92 -6.37 9.91 -2.17
CA TRP A 92 -6.69 8.79 -3.04
C TRP A 92 -6.44 7.47 -2.30
N GLU A 93 -7.33 6.51 -2.53
CA GLU A 93 -7.19 5.14 -2.02
C GLU A 93 -7.54 4.14 -3.10
N TYR A 94 -6.74 3.11 -3.25
CA TYR A 94 -7.08 1.92 -4.00
C TYR A 94 -7.13 0.71 -3.08
N SER A 95 -8.27 0.02 -3.11
CA SER A 95 -8.44 -1.29 -2.49
C SER A 95 -9.48 -2.04 -3.32
N ASP A 96 -9.17 -3.27 -3.72
CA ASP A 96 -10.13 -4.12 -4.45
C ASP A 96 -10.86 -5.01 -3.42
N ARG A 97 -11.87 -4.41 -2.79
CA ARG A 97 -12.74 -5.09 -1.83
C ARG A 97 -13.98 -5.57 -2.57
N ILE A 98 -14.15 -6.86 -2.72
CA ILE A 98 -15.44 -7.45 -3.06
C ILE A 98 -16.16 -7.84 -1.75
N GLY A 99 -16.85 -6.89 -1.19
CA GLY A 99 -18.15 -7.01 -0.54
C GLY A 99 -18.38 -7.96 0.63
N LEU A 100 -17.39 -8.50 1.37
CA LEU A 100 -17.66 -9.13 2.69
C LEU A 100 -16.36 -9.16 3.50
N ASP A 101 -16.38 -8.56 4.68
CA ASP A 101 -15.34 -8.67 5.72
C ASP A 101 -15.35 -10.09 6.35
N LEU A 102 -15.21 -11.12 5.54
CA LEU A 102 -15.10 -12.48 6.05
C LEU A 102 -13.62 -12.79 6.29
N PRO A 103 -13.23 -13.13 7.51
CA PRO A 103 -11.87 -13.56 7.79
C PRO A 103 -11.57 -14.84 6.98
N PHE A 104 -10.48 -14.78 6.19
CA PHE A 104 -9.89 -15.91 5.46
C PHE A 104 -10.61 -16.46 4.23
N SER A 105 -11.59 -15.79 3.66
CA SER A 105 -12.14 -16.20 2.35
C SER A 105 -11.24 -15.71 1.21
N GLY A 106 -10.20 -16.47 0.87
CA GLY A 106 -9.21 -16.12 -0.16
C GLY A 106 -9.74 -16.03 -1.60
N GLU A 107 -11.02 -16.25 -1.83
CA GLU A 107 -11.62 -16.27 -3.17
C GLU A 107 -12.16 -14.91 -3.64
N ASN A 108 -12.39 -13.96 -2.75
CA ASN A 108 -13.05 -12.69 -3.05
C ASN A 108 -12.16 -11.45 -2.88
N GLN A 109 -10.87 -11.62 -2.64
CA GLN A 109 -9.92 -10.53 -2.49
C GLN A 109 -8.96 -10.53 -3.67
N ARG A 110 -9.13 -9.58 -4.58
CA ARG A 110 -8.25 -9.47 -5.76
C ARG A 110 -6.93 -8.80 -5.44
N PHE A 111 -6.90 -7.91 -4.42
CA PHE A 111 -5.71 -7.18 -4.01
C PHE A 111 -5.37 -7.48 -2.55
N PHE A 112 -4.47 -8.46 -2.35
CA PHE A 112 -3.95 -8.79 -1.03
C PHE A 112 -2.51 -9.26 -1.09
N THR A 113 -1.61 -8.41 -0.66
CA THR A 113 -0.18 -8.71 -0.45
C THR A 113 0.15 -8.47 1.03
N PRO A 114 0.01 -9.48 1.91
CA PRO A 114 0.10 -9.31 3.37
C PRO A 114 1.50 -8.91 3.86
N PHE A 115 2.49 -8.95 2.98
CA PHE A 115 3.86 -8.53 3.22
C PHE A 115 4.53 -8.16 1.90
N ILE A 116 5.56 -7.32 1.96
CA ILE A 116 6.33 -6.81 0.82
C ILE A 116 5.47 -6.17 -0.28
N GLY A 117 6.10 -5.50 -1.20
CA GLY A 117 5.48 -4.80 -2.32
C GLY A 117 5.73 -3.30 -2.28
N SER A 118 5.16 -2.61 -3.25
CA SER A 118 5.37 -1.17 -3.42
C SER A 118 4.22 -0.52 -4.18
N ALA A 119 4.11 0.79 -4.05
CA ALA A 119 3.29 1.62 -4.93
C ALA A 119 4.12 2.80 -5.42
N GLN A 120 3.92 3.25 -6.66
CA GLN A 120 4.67 4.34 -7.26
C GLN A 120 3.75 5.18 -8.14
N ARG A 121 3.78 6.50 -7.97
CA ARG A 121 3.06 7.43 -8.85
C ARG A 121 3.81 7.60 -10.17
N LEU A 122 3.09 7.44 -11.28
CA LEU A 122 3.61 7.61 -12.62
C LEU A 122 3.35 9.03 -13.16
N PRO A 123 4.13 9.48 -14.18
CA PRO A 123 3.94 10.81 -14.79
C PRO A 123 2.56 11.04 -15.41
N ASN A 124 1.89 9.98 -15.87
CA ASN A 124 0.53 10.04 -16.41
C ASN A 124 -0.56 10.15 -15.33
N GLY A 125 -0.17 10.13 -14.03
CA GLY A 125 -1.08 10.19 -12.89
C GLY A 125 -1.57 8.83 -12.39
N ASN A 126 -1.28 7.76 -13.11
CA ASN A 126 -1.59 6.40 -12.66
C ASN A 126 -0.67 5.97 -11.52
N THR A 127 -1.04 4.92 -10.83
CA THR A 127 -0.24 4.32 -9.77
C THR A 127 0.16 2.91 -10.17
N LEU A 128 1.47 2.66 -10.23
CA LEU A 128 2.02 1.33 -10.43
C LEU A 128 2.15 0.65 -9.08
N ILE A 129 1.57 -0.54 -8.93
CA ILE A 129 1.54 -1.30 -7.68
C ILE A 129 2.19 -2.66 -7.91
N THR A 130 3.08 -3.05 -7.01
CA THR A 130 3.69 -4.38 -6.99
C THR A 130 3.12 -5.19 -5.83
N GLU A 131 2.39 -6.23 -6.13
CA GLU A 131 2.00 -7.25 -5.15
C GLU A 131 3.15 -8.21 -4.91
N GLY A 132 3.96 -7.94 -3.90
CA GLY A 132 5.17 -8.73 -3.67
C GLY A 132 4.89 -10.20 -3.31
N ALA A 133 3.77 -10.49 -2.64
CA ALA A 133 3.40 -11.84 -2.26
C ALA A 133 3.04 -12.74 -3.47
N THR A 134 2.48 -12.16 -4.52
CA THR A 134 2.02 -12.88 -5.72
C THR A 134 2.96 -12.70 -6.91
N GLY A 135 3.81 -11.65 -6.89
CA GLY A 135 4.65 -11.24 -8.01
C GLY A 135 3.87 -10.51 -9.11
N ALA A 136 2.64 -10.09 -8.85
CA ALA A 136 1.85 -9.32 -9.80
C ALA A 136 2.25 -7.84 -9.78
N ILE A 137 2.18 -7.21 -10.96
CA ILE A 137 2.31 -5.76 -11.11
C ILE A 137 1.04 -5.26 -11.78
N ILE A 138 0.41 -4.27 -11.17
CA ILE A 138 -0.81 -3.67 -11.68
C ILE A 138 -0.62 -2.16 -11.82
N GLU A 139 -1.18 -1.59 -12.88
CA GLU A 139 -1.30 -0.15 -13.05
C GLU A 139 -2.74 0.25 -12.80
N VAL A 140 -2.96 1.21 -11.92
CA VAL A 140 -4.27 1.70 -11.52
C VAL A 140 -4.41 3.14 -11.91
N THR A 141 -5.50 3.49 -12.59
CA THR A 141 -5.80 4.88 -12.93
C THR A 141 -6.19 5.69 -11.70
N LYS A 142 -6.22 6.99 -11.85
CA LYS A 142 -6.74 7.90 -10.81
C LYS A 142 -8.19 7.57 -10.45
N ASP A 143 -9.00 7.10 -11.42
CA ASP A 143 -10.41 6.74 -11.21
C ASP A 143 -10.58 5.30 -10.71
N LYS A 144 -9.47 4.65 -10.34
CA LYS A 144 -9.39 3.31 -9.74
C LYS A 144 -9.67 2.16 -10.71
N ASP A 145 -9.69 2.44 -11.99
CA ASP A 145 -9.73 1.40 -13.01
C ASP A 145 -8.37 0.73 -13.16
N THR A 146 -8.36 -0.54 -13.44
CA THR A 146 -7.16 -1.31 -13.75
C THR A 146 -7.08 -1.56 -15.25
N PRO A 147 -6.61 -0.60 -16.07
CA PRO A 147 -6.60 -0.74 -17.53
C PRO A 147 -5.68 -1.84 -18.02
N GLN A 148 -4.68 -2.21 -17.22
CA GLN A 148 -3.78 -3.32 -17.53
C GLN A 148 -3.19 -3.94 -16.25
N ALA A 149 -3.49 -5.20 -16.02
CA ALA A 149 -2.70 -6.01 -15.10
C ALA A 149 -1.50 -6.54 -15.88
N TYR A 150 -0.31 -5.97 -15.65
CA TYR A 150 0.94 -6.53 -16.14
C TYR A 150 1.32 -7.71 -15.24
N ALA A 151 0.87 -8.91 -15.59
CA ALA A 151 1.55 -10.08 -15.11
C ALA A 151 2.91 -10.10 -15.84
N LEU A 152 3.91 -9.44 -15.30
CA LEU A 152 5.28 -9.71 -15.64
C LEU A 152 5.53 -11.16 -15.24
N ALA A 153 5.37 -12.03 -16.24
CA ALA A 153 5.80 -13.40 -16.11
C ALA A 153 7.31 -13.37 -15.89
N LEU A 154 7.73 -13.41 -14.64
CA LEU A 154 9.10 -13.81 -14.27
C LEU A 154 9.29 -15.29 -14.67
N ARG A 155 8.92 -15.64 -15.93
CA ARG A 155 9.02 -16.99 -16.46
C ARG A 155 10.46 -17.49 -16.51
N ASP A 156 11.42 -16.57 -16.52
CA ASP A 156 12.82 -16.91 -16.76
C ASP A 156 13.70 -16.81 -15.50
N ILE A 157 13.16 -16.41 -14.35
CA ILE A 157 13.94 -16.19 -13.13
C ILE A 157 13.51 -17.08 -11.95
N ALA A 158 12.32 -17.67 -11.99
CA ALA A 158 11.84 -18.48 -10.88
C ALA A 158 12.15 -19.97 -11.08
N PRO A 159 13.02 -20.57 -10.23
CA PRO A 159 13.30 -22.02 -10.27
C PRO A 159 12.14 -22.89 -9.78
N TYR A 160 10.99 -22.30 -9.43
CA TYR A 160 9.84 -22.98 -8.82
C TYR A 160 8.57 -22.82 -9.64
N GLY A 161 8.51 -23.35 -10.81
CA GLY A 161 7.41 -23.86 -11.62
C GLY A 161 5.94 -23.42 -11.43
N ARG A 162 5.62 -22.28 -10.84
CA ARG A 162 4.25 -21.78 -10.76
C ARG A 162 3.96 -20.83 -11.90
N LYS A 163 2.99 -21.19 -12.75
CA LYS A 163 2.52 -20.33 -13.83
C LYS A 163 1.85 -19.08 -13.24
N PRO A 164 2.18 -17.86 -13.71
CA PRO A 164 1.47 -16.64 -13.30
C PRO A 164 0.01 -16.73 -13.74
N ARG A 165 -0.90 -16.29 -12.87
CA ARG A 165 -2.31 -16.13 -13.23
C ARG A 165 -2.44 -14.84 -14.04
N ILE A 166 -2.73 -14.97 -15.32
CA ILE A 166 -3.09 -13.84 -16.18
C ILE A 166 -4.58 -13.62 -15.94
N PHE A 167 -4.95 -12.50 -15.33
CA PHE A 167 -6.34 -12.07 -15.26
C PHE A 167 -6.71 -11.49 -16.63
N ARG A 168 -7.52 -12.22 -17.39
CA ARG A 168 -8.22 -11.66 -18.56
C ARG A 168 -9.56 -11.16 -18.06
N GLU A 169 -9.85 -9.91 -18.39
CA GLU A 169 -11.21 -9.37 -18.28
C GLU A 169 -12.19 -10.24 -19.09
N ARG A 170 -13.37 -10.43 -18.51
CA ARG A 170 -14.57 -10.83 -19.26
C ARG A 170 -15.51 -9.66 -19.31
#